data_c4afcd432e61e27181443d331079685e
#
_entry.id   c4afcd432e61e27181443d331079685e
#
_cell.length_a   1.000
_cell.length_b   1.000
_cell.length_c   1.000
_cell.angle_alpha   90.00
_cell.angle_beta   90.00
_cell.angle_gamma   90.00
#
_symmetry.space_group_name_H-M   'P 1'
#
loop_
_entity.id
_entity.type
_entity.pdbx_description
1 polymer ?
#
loop_
_entity_poly.entity_id
_entity_poly.type
_entity_poly.pdbx_seq_one_letter_code
_entity_poly.pdbx_strand_id
1 'polypeptide(L)'
;GMGTRLHMIVLGFMVSTGFLSMWISNTATAVMMLPIGLAIIKVASGTQDETTVRFNKALMLAIAYAASIGGVATLIGTPPNLVFAGVVKDMYHTEISFLQWFMVGFPLAIVLLLICWWYLTRIGFPLGQATLHGGKEEMDRRHAGLGLMSRSEKYVTIVFITVAVSWICRSFVLEKLIPGVDDTIIAMIGGVVLFLIPSGEDKKGGILSWVDAHKLPWGIILLFGGGMALAEAFESSGLATWIGSSMTGLSVLGTFMVILMVVAIVNFLTEFTSNL
;
A
#
# COMPACT_ATOMS: atom_id res chain seq x y z
N GLY A 1 -4.04 8.26 22.04
CA GLY A 1 -3.03 7.33 22.46
C GLY A 1 -3.57 5.93 22.73
N MET A 2 -3.04 4.94 22.02
CA MET A 2 -3.43 3.53 22.17
C MET A 2 -2.82 2.82 23.38
N GLY A 3 -2.49 3.52 24.46
CA GLY A 3 -1.99 2.93 25.71
C GLY A 3 -0.56 2.35 25.63
N THR A 4 -0.03 1.92 26.76
CA THR A 4 1.34 1.38 26.89
C THR A 4 1.40 -0.16 26.73
N ARG A 5 0.30 -0.86 26.48
CA ARG A 5 0.27 -2.30 26.29
C ARG A 5 0.92 -2.68 24.95
N LEU A 6 1.82 -3.66 24.96
CA LEU A 6 2.62 -4.04 23.77
C LEU A 6 1.75 -4.40 22.56
N HIS A 7 0.68 -5.19 22.75
CA HIS A 7 -0.22 -5.55 21.65
C HIS A 7 -0.97 -4.35 21.03
N MET A 8 -1.26 -3.31 21.83
CA MET A 8 -1.88 -2.09 21.33
C MET A 8 -0.89 -1.19 20.60
N ILE A 9 0.38 -1.21 20.99
CA ILE A 9 1.46 -0.53 20.24
C ILE A 9 1.61 -1.18 18.88
N VAL A 10 1.63 -2.51 18.80
CA VAL A 10 1.64 -3.24 17.52
C VAL A 10 0.43 -2.85 16.65
N LEU A 11 -0.79 -2.81 17.21
CA LEU A 11 -1.97 -2.36 16.49
C LEU A 11 -1.83 -0.93 15.96
N GLY A 12 -1.32 -0.02 16.80
CA GLY A 12 -1.09 1.38 16.40
C GLY A 12 -0.14 1.49 15.22
N PHE A 13 0.95 0.74 15.24
CA PHE A 13 1.88 0.65 14.11
C PHE A 13 1.21 0.07 12.86
N MET A 14 0.45 -1.01 13.02
CA MET A 14 -0.26 -1.63 11.88
C MET A 14 -1.29 -0.68 11.26
N VAL A 15 -2.08 0.01 12.06
CA VAL A 15 -3.08 0.98 11.56
C VAL A 15 -2.37 2.15 10.85
N SER A 16 -1.33 2.72 11.45
CA SER A 16 -0.58 3.83 10.84
C SER A 16 0.12 3.40 9.55
N THR A 17 0.79 2.25 9.56
CA THR A 17 1.48 1.69 8.40
C THR A 17 0.49 1.35 7.29
N GLY A 18 -0.61 0.66 7.63
CA GLY A 18 -1.65 0.30 6.67
C GLY A 18 -2.29 1.54 6.03
N PHE A 19 -2.59 2.56 6.84
CA PHE A 19 -3.15 3.82 6.33
C PHE A 19 -2.20 4.54 5.38
N LEU A 20 -0.91 4.64 5.72
CA LEU A 20 0.08 5.26 4.83
C LEU A 20 0.26 4.45 3.54
N SER A 21 0.27 3.13 3.64
CA SER A 21 0.45 2.24 2.49
C SER A 21 -0.74 2.21 1.52
N MET A 22 -1.88 2.72 1.92
CA MET A 22 -3.00 2.96 1.00
C MET A 22 -2.67 3.99 -0.09
N TRP A 23 -1.71 4.88 0.16
CA TRP A 23 -1.40 6.05 -0.66
C TRP A 23 0.03 6.06 -1.20
N ILE A 24 0.92 5.34 -0.54
CA ILE A 24 2.35 5.28 -0.85
C ILE A 24 2.72 3.82 -1.02
N SER A 25 3.68 3.49 -1.89
CA SER A 25 4.10 2.10 -2.10
C SER A 25 4.46 1.38 -0.79
N ASN A 26 4.18 0.08 -0.74
CA ASN A 26 4.41 -0.77 0.44
C ASN A 26 5.86 -0.67 0.93
N THR A 27 6.82 -0.70 -0.01
CA THR A 27 8.25 -0.59 0.30
C THR A 27 8.60 0.76 0.92
N ALA A 28 8.14 1.88 0.32
CA ALA A 28 8.39 3.22 0.85
C ALA A 28 7.79 3.38 2.25
N THR A 29 6.58 2.89 2.46
CA THR A 29 5.91 2.91 3.76
C THR A 29 6.67 2.09 4.80
N ALA A 30 7.09 0.86 4.46
CA ALA A 30 7.87 0.01 5.37
C ALA A 30 9.20 0.65 5.75
N VAL A 31 9.94 1.21 4.78
CA VAL A 31 11.21 1.91 5.01
C VAL A 31 11.02 3.14 5.89
N MET A 32 9.93 3.90 5.73
CA MET A 32 9.61 5.06 6.56
C MET A 32 9.26 4.66 8.00
N MET A 33 8.52 3.58 8.19
CA MET A 33 8.07 3.12 9.50
C MET A 33 9.15 2.36 10.28
N LEU A 34 10.13 1.78 9.58
CA LEU A 34 11.21 0.99 10.18
C LEU A 34 12.02 1.76 11.23
N PRO A 35 12.54 2.97 10.98
CA PRO A 35 13.28 3.74 11.99
C PRO A 35 12.44 4.06 13.23
N ILE A 36 11.14 4.27 13.06
CA ILE A 36 10.21 4.56 14.17
C ILE A 36 10.03 3.29 15.00
N GLY A 37 9.82 2.15 14.33
CA GLY A 37 9.73 0.84 14.99
C GLY A 37 11.01 0.47 15.75
N LEU A 38 12.19 0.65 15.14
CA LEU A 38 13.47 0.40 15.77
C LEU A 38 13.71 1.28 17.01
N ALA A 39 13.24 2.53 16.99
CA ALA A 39 13.35 3.39 18.16
C ALA A 39 12.47 2.90 19.32
N ILE A 40 11.27 2.41 19.05
CA ILE A 40 10.42 1.80 20.09
C ILE A 40 11.03 0.49 20.60
N ILE A 41 11.59 -0.32 19.73
CA ILE A 41 12.33 -1.52 20.10
C ILE A 41 13.51 -1.18 21.04
N LYS A 42 14.26 -0.12 20.74
CA LYS A 42 15.37 0.32 21.59
C LYS A 42 14.91 0.71 22.99
N VAL A 43 13.77 1.37 23.12
CA VAL A 43 13.17 1.68 24.42
C VAL A 43 12.72 0.41 25.15
N ALA A 44 12.16 -0.57 24.41
CA ALA A 44 11.74 -1.85 24.97
C ALA A 44 12.92 -2.74 25.43
N SER A 45 14.06 -2.62 24.78
CA SER A 45 15.24 -3.49 24.98
C SER A 45 16.03 -3.18 26.28
N GLY A 46 15.53 -2.30 27.14
CA GLY A 46 16.10 -2.09 28.48
C GLY A 46 16.03 -3.32 29.38
N THR A 47 15.11 -4.25 29.10
CA THR A 47 15.02 -5.60 29.71
C THR A 47 15.12 -6.63 28.58
N GLN A 48 16.14 -7.50 28.64
CA GLN A 48 16.30 -8.60 27.67
C GLN A 48 15.50 -9.83 28.12
N ASP A 49 14.20 -9.69 28.31
CA ASP A 49 13.32 -10.80 28.60
C ASP A 49 12.71 -11.40 27.30
N GLU A 50 12.20 -12.61 27.40
CA GLU A 50 11.63 -13.32 26.27
C GLU A 50 10.45 -12.55 25.63
N THR A 51 9.68 -11.81 26.44
CA THR A 51 8.54 -11.00 26.00
C THR A 51 9.00 -9.84 25.11
N THR A 52 10.12 -9.19 25.47
CA THR A 52 10.74 -8.14 24.66
C THR A 52 11.21 -8.67 23.31
N VAL A 53 11.83 -9.85 23.27
CA VAL A 53 12.24 -10.46 22.00
C VAL A 53 11.03 -10.80 21.11
N ARG A 54 9.94 -11.32 21.70
CA ARG A 54 8.67 -11.59 20.99
C ARG A 54 8.06 -10.29 20.46
N PHE A 55 8.05 -9.24 21.26
CA PHE A 55 7.53 -7.93 20.85
C PHE A 55 8.33 -7.34 19.68
N ASN A 56 9.65 -7.42 19.71
CA ASN A 56 10.51 -6.90 18.65
C ASN A 56 10.22 -7.61 17.32
N LYS A 57 10.10 -8.94 17.33
CA LYS A 57 9.73 -9.73 16.15
C LYS A 57 8.32 -9.39 15.66
N ALA A 58 7.35 -9.35 16.57
CA ALA A 58 5.98 -9.02 16.24
C ALA A 58 5.86 -7.63 15.61
N LEU A 59 6.55 -6.62 16.14
CA LEU A 59 6.49 -5.25 15.63
C LEU A 59 7.08 -5.13 14.23
N MET A 60 8.23 -5.77 13.97
CA MET A 60 8.86 -5.74 12.64
C MET A 60 7.99 -6.43 11.59
N LEU A 61 7.46 -7.61 11.89
CA LEU A 61 6.54 -8.31 11.00
C LEU A 61 5.23 -7.54 10.82
N ALA A 62 4.72 -6.91 11.89
CA ALA A 62 3.51 -6.11 11.83
C ALA A 62 3.65 -4.93 10.86
N ILE A 63 4.80 -4.23 10.84
CA ILE A 63 5.07 -3.17 9.86
C ILE A 63 5.05 -3.73 8.44
N ALA A 64 5.76 -4.84 8.19
CA ALA A 64 5.85 -5.44 6.86
C ALA A 64 4.47 -5.90 6.33
N TYR A 65 3.74 -6.68 7.15
CA TYR A 65 2.42 -7.16 6.74
C TYR A 65 1.38 -6.03 6.62
N ALA A 66 1.41 -5.05 7.53
CA ALA A 66 0.50 -3.92 7.45
C ALA A 66 0.74 -3.05 6.22
N ALA A 67 1.99 -2.91 5.77
CA ALA A 67 2.31 -2.25 4.51
C ALA A 67 1.69 -2.99 3.32
N SER A 68 1.85 -4.30 3.25
CA SER A 68 1.26 -5.11 2.17
C SER A 68 -0.26 -5.11 2.21
N ILE A 69 -0.87 -5.29 3.38
CA ILE A 69 -2.33 -5.28 3.56
C ILE A 69 -2.91 -3.91 3.20
N GLY A 70 -2.27 -2.82 3.66
CA GLY A 70 -2.72 -1.46 3.36
C GLY A 70 -2.71 -1.15 1.86
N GLY A 71 -1.72 -1.65 1.14
CA GLY A 71 -1.62 -1.49 -0.31
C GLY A 71 -2.81 -2.07 -1.09
N VAL A 72 -3.49 -3.08 -0.56
CA VAL A 72 -4.70 -3.66 -1.19
C VAL A 72 -5.91 -2.73 -1.07
N ALA A 73 -5.95 -1.85 -0.07
CA ALA A 73 -7.12 -1.06 0.26
C ALA A 73 -7.54 -0.06 -0.83
N THR A 74 -6.61 0.47 -1.60
CA THR A 74 -6.89 1.42 -2.69
C THR A 74 -6.33 0.97 -4.02
N LEU A 75 -6.87 1.50 -5.09
CA LEU A 75 -6.41 1.19 -6.45
C LEU A 75 -4.94 1.57 -6.67
N ILE A 76 -4.47 2.64 -6.02
CA ILE A 76 -3.11 3.18 -6.16
C ILE A 76 -2.14 2.68 -5.08
N GLY A 77 -2.61 1.97 -4.07
CA GLY A 77 -1.77 1.55 -2.93
C GLY A 77 -0.65 0.59 -3.33
N THR A 78 -0.86 -0.22 -4.35
CA THR A 78 0.18 -1.09 -4.90
C THR A 78 0.00 -1.26 -6.42
N PRO A 79 1.11 -1.29 -7.19
CA PRO A 79 1.07 -1.38 -8.66
C PRO A 79 0.22 -2.54 -9.23
N PRO A 80 0.23 -3.75 -8.67
CA PRO A 80 -0.60 -4.84 -9.18
C PRO A 80 -2.10 -4.53 -9.27
N ASN A 81 -2.62 -3.68 -8.39
CA ASN A 81 -4.04 -3.29 -8.41
C ASN A 81 -4.37 -2.52 -9.70
N LEU A 82 -3.49 -1.57 -10.08
CA LEU A 82 -3.64 -0.80 -11.33
C LEU A 82 -3.51 -1.68 -12.57
N VAL A 83 -2.57 -2.63 -12.55
CA VAL A 83 -2.40 -3.59 -13.64
C VAL A 83 -3.65 -4.45 -13.79
N PHE A 84 -4.19 -4.97 -12.70
CA PHE A 84 -5.44 -5.73 -12.72
C PHE A 84 -6.58 -4.90 -13.32
N ALA A 85 -6.76 -3.65 -12.87
CA ALA A 85 -7.80 -2.76 -13.41
C ALA A 85 -7.59 -2.47 -14.90
N GLY A 86 -6.33 -2.31 -15.35
CA GLY A 86 -5.98 -2.15 -16.76
C GLY A 86 -6.35 -3.36 -17.59
N VAL A 87 -5.95 -4.55 -17.16
CA VAL A 87 -6.28 -5.81 -17.85
C VAL A 87 -7.80 -6.03 -17.93
N VAL A 88 -8.53 -5.75 -16.86
CA VAL A 88 -10.02 -5.85 -16.87
C VAL A 88 -10.62 -4.87 -17.86
N LYS A 89 -10.10 -3.65 -17.95
CA LYS A 89 -10.56 -2.64 -18.91
C LYS A 89 -10.31 -3.09 -20.37
N ASP A 90 -9.13 -3.64 -20.64
CA ASP A 90 -8.74 -4.07 -21.99
C ASP A 90 -9.52 -5.31 -22.43
N MET A 91 -9.63 -6.33 -21.55
CA MET A 91 -10.28 -7.60 -21.90
C MET A 91 -11.81 -7.56 -21.86
N TYR A 92 -12.38 -6.80 -20.90
CA TYR A 92 -13.83 -6.81 -20.64
C TYR A 92 -14.51 -5.48 -20.93
N HIS A 93 -13.77 -4.46 -21.40
CA HIS A 93 -14.25 -3.10 -21.64
C HIS A 93 -14.98 -2.50 -20.44
N THR A 94 -14.57 -2.91 -19.24
CA THR A 94 -15.16 -2.48 -17.97
C THR A 94 -14.11 -1.73 -17.16
N GLU A 95 -14.39 -0.47 -16.86
CA GLU A 95 -13.48 0.34 -16.05
C GLU A 95 -13.76 0.10 -14.56
N ILE A 96 -12.71 -0.20 -13.80
CA ILE A 96 -12.75 -0.25 -12.33
C ILE A 96 -12.30 1.11 -11.81
N SER A 97 -13.23 1.91 -11.30
CA SER A 97 -12.90 3.21 -10.70
C SER A 97 -12.25 3.06 -9.32
N PHE A 98 -11.54 4.12 -8.89
CA PHE A 98 -10.96 4.19 -7.54
C PHE A 98 -12.00 3.85 -6.44
N LEU A 99 -13.21 4.40 -6.55
CA LEU A 99 -14.25 4.18 -5.56
C LEU A 99 -14.76 2.73 -5.55
N GLN A 100 -14.95 2.12 -6.71
CA GLN A 100 -15.40 0.72 -6.79
C GLN A 100 -14.37 -0.21 -6.14
N TRP A 101 -13.09 0.02 -6.42
CA TRP A 101 -12.02 -0.71 -5.75
C TRP A 101 -12.04 -0.48 -4.24
N PHE A 102 -12.11 0.78 -3.81
CA PHE A 102 -12.09 1.16 -2.40
C PHE A 102 -13.23 0.53 -1.59
N MET A 103 -14.44 0.45 -2.15
CA MET A 103 -15.59 -0.17 -1.48
C MET A 103 -15.37 -1.64 -1.15
N VAL A 104 -14.52 -2.34 -1.89
CA VAL A 104 -14.20 -3.76 -1.65
C VAL A 104 -12.86 -3.91 -0.94
N GLY A 105 -11.83 -3.23 -1.41
CA GLY A 105 -10.45 -3.34 -0.94
C GLY A 105 -10.28 -2.82 0.49
N PHE A 106 -10.90 -1.70 0.84
CA PHE A 106 -10.76 -1.10 2.17
C PHE A 106 -11.38 -1.95 3.30
N PRO A 107 -12.63 -2.44 3.20
CA PRO A 107 -13.15 -3.37 4.20
C PRO A 107 -12.34 -4.66 4.31
N LEU A 108 -11.90 -5.21 3.18
CA LEU A 108 -11.05 -6.40 3.15
C LEU A 108 -9.72 -6.14 3.89
N ALA A 109 -9.07 -5.02 3.61
CA ALA A 109 -7.82 -4.64 4.28
C ALA A 109 -8.00 -4.48 5.80
N ILE A 110 -9.11 -3.88 6.26
CA ILE A 110 -9.41 -3.79 7.70
C ILE A 110 -9.52 -5.19 8.32
N VAL A 111 -10.29 -6.08 7.71
CA VAL A 111 -10.47 -7.46 8.23
C VAL A 111 -9.13 -8.19 8.28
N LEU A 112 -8.35 -8.14 7.21
CA LEU A 112 -7.03 -8.78 7.13
C LEU A 112 -6.06 -8.21 8.16
N LEU A 113 -6.07 -6.87 8.36
CA LEU A 113 -5.21 -6.21 9.34
C LEU A 113 -5.55 -6.64 10.78
N LEU A 114 -6.84 -6.75 11.12
CA LEU A 114 -7.29 -7.21 12.42
C LEU A 114 -6.97 -8.70 12.66
N ILE A 115 -7.16 -9.56 11.64
CA ILE A 115 -6.77 -10.97 11.69
C ILE A 115 -5.25 -11.09 11.89
N CYS A 116 -4.47 -10.37 11.11
CA CYS A 116 -3.01 -10.39 11.18
C CYS A 116 -2.52 -9.89 12.56
N TRP A 117 -3.08 -8.79 13.06
CA TRP A 117 -2.78 -8.30 14.41
C TRP A 117 -3.10 -9.33 15.49
N TRP A 118 -4.28 -9.93 15.43
CA TRP A 118 -4.70 -10.96 16.38
C TRP A 118 -3.76 -12.17 16.32
N TYR A 119 -3.45 -12.65 15.12
CA TYR A 119 -2.52 -13.76 14.93
C TYR A 119 -1.13 -13.45 15.48
N LEU A 120 -0.54 -12.32 15.08
CA LEU A 120 0.81 -11.94 15.51
C LEU A 120 0.91 -11.77 17.03
N THR A 121 -0.11 -11.18 17.68
CA THR A 121 -0.02 -10.83 19.10
C THR A 121 -0.55 -11.90 20.03
N ARG A 122 -1.29 -12.90 19.52
CA ARG A 122 -1.90 -13.97 20.33
C ARG A 122 -1.34 -15.35 20.05
N ILE A 123 -1.00 -15.65 18.79
CA ILE A 123 -0.56 -16.98 18.36
C ILE A 123 0.94 -16.96 18.04
N GLY A 124 1.36 -16.12 17.09
CA GLY A 124 2.75 -16.10 16.61
C GLY A 124 3.74 -15.64 17.69
N PHE A 125 3.42 -14.53 18.35
CA PHE A 125 4.24 -13.94 19.40
C PHE A 125 3.36 -13.49 20.56
N PRO A 126 2.95 -14.39 21.46
CA PRO A 126 2.06 -14.03 22.57
C PRO A 126 2.67 -12.95 23.46
N LEU A 127 2.05 -11.76 23.48
CA LEU A 127 2.54 -10.60 24.23
C LEU A 127 1.86 -10.43 25.59
N GLY A 128 0.77 -11.16 25.85
CA GLY A 128 0.03 -11.10 27.12
C GLY A 128 -0.47 -9.68 27.44
N GLN A 129 -0.35 -9.30 28.72
CA GLN A 129 -0.73 -7.99 29.25
C GLN A 129 0.51 -7.08 29.48
N ALA A 130 1.66 -7.43 28.91
CA ALA A 130 2.88 -6.69 29.09
C ALA A 130 2.76 -5.24 28.60
N THR A 131 3.39 -4.30 29.31
CA THR A 131 3.36 -2.87 29.03
C THR A 131 4.78 -2.36 28.79
N LEU A 132 4.89 -1.37 27.90
CA LEU A 132 6.15 -0.68 27.64
C LEU A 132 6.31 0.51 28.59
N HIS A 133 7.29 0.46 29.47
CA HIS A 133 7.67 1.59 30.31
C HIS A 133 8.52 2.58 29.47
N GLY A 134 8.20 3.86 29.55
CA GLY A 134 8.93 4.91 28.77
C GLY A 134 8.52 5.06 27.31
N GLY A 135 7.63 4.22 26.79
CA GLY A 135 7.20 4.31 25.39
C GLY A 135 6.35 5.54 25.07
N LYS A 136 5.58 6.02 26.04
CA LYS A 136 4.77 7.23 25.89
C LYS A 136 5.64 8.48 25.83
N GLU A 137 6.61 8.57 26.74
CA GLU A 137 7.55 9.69 26.83
C GLU A 137 8.38 9.84 25.54
N GLU A 138 8.83 8.73 24.95
CA GLU A 138 9.57 8.76 23.69
C GLU A 138 8.67 9.21 22.50
N MET A 139 7.42 8.76 22.47
CA MET A 139 6.46 9.20 21.45
C MET A 139 6.12 10.68 21.60
N ASP A 140 5.89 11.15 22.81
CA ASP A 140 5.59 12.57 23.11
C ASP A 140 6.80 13.45 22.75
N ARG A 141 8.03 12.99 23.04
CA ARG A 141 9.27 13.67 22.66
C ARG A 141 9.42 13.81 21.15
N ARG A 142 9.13 12.75 20.39
CA ARG A 142 9.17 12.79 18.92
C ARG A 142 8.10 13.69 18.35
N HIS A 143 6.89 13.61 18.89
CA HIS A 143 5.81 14.49 18.48
C HIS A 143 6.14 15.97 18.74
N ALA A 144 6.70 16.29 19.90
CA ALA A 144 7.15 17.64 20.20
C ALA A 144 8.28 18.12 19.26
N GLY A 145 9.14 17.19 18.79
CA GLY A 145 10.22 17.48 17.86
C GLY A 145 9.78 17.75 16.42
N LEU A 146 8.54 17.43 16.04
CA LEU A 146 8.04 17.67 14.67
C LEU A 146 7.82 19.16 14.37
N GLY A 147 7.56 19.97 15.38
CA GLY A 147 7.28 21.40 15.22
C GLY A 147 5.92 21.67 14.54
N LEU A 148 5.78 22.88 14.00
CA LEU A 148 4.60 23.31 13.27
C LEU A 148 4.71 22.90 11.79
N MET A 149 3.60 22.51 11.20
CA MET A 149 3.51 22.20 9.77
C MET A 149 4.00 23.37 8.92
N SER A 150 4.98 23.11 8.06
CA SER A 150 5.52 24.07 7.09
C SER A 150 4.47 24.47 6.04
N ARG A 151 4.70 25.53 5.29
CA ARG A 151 3.81 25.95 4.19
C ARG A 151 3.74 24.89 3.10
N SER A 152 4.87 24.31 2.74
CA SER A 152 4.95 23.26 1.73
C SER A 152 4.17 22.02 2.13
N GLU A 153 4.29 21.56 3.38
CA GLU A 153 3.52 20.42 3.90
C GLU A 153 2.01 20.68 3.86
N LYS A 154 1.56 21.91 4.18
CA LYS A 154 0.14 22.28 4.09
C LYS A 154 -0.37 22.21 2.65
N TYR A 155 0.38 22.74 1.69
CA TYR A 155 -0.02 22.70 0.28
C TYR A 155 -0.05 21.27 -0.26
N VAL A 156 0.95 20.45 0.05
CA VAL A 156 0.95 19.02 -0.30
C VAL A 156 -0.28 18.32 0.28
N THR A 157 -0.58 18.58 1.55
CA THR A 157 -1.75 17.98 2.22
C THR A 157 -3.06 18.42 1.54
N ILE A 158 -3.20 19.70 1.19
CA ILE A 158 -4.40 20.22 0.49
C ILE A 158 -4.55 19.56 -0.88
N VAL A 159 -3.47 19.53 -1.68
CA VAL A 159 -3.51 18.90 -3.01
C VAL A 159 -3.84 17.41 -2.89
N PHE A 160 -3.20 16.70 -1.95
CA PHE A 160 -3.48 15.29 -1.69
C PHE A 160 -4.94 15.04 -1.34
N ILE A 161 -5.50 15.79 -0.38
CA ILE A 161 -6.91 15.65 0.02
C ILE A 161 -7.82 15.97 -1.17
N THR A 162 -7.51 17.02 -1.94
CA THR A 162 -8.31 17.38 -3.12
C THR A 162 -8.33 16.27 -4.16
N VAL A 163 -7.19 15.67 -4.48
CA VAL A 163 -7.09 14.53 -5.41
C VAL A 163 -7.87 13.32 -4.87
N ALA A 164 -7.69 12.96 -3.60
CA ALA A 164 -8.38 11.82 -2.98
C ALA A 164 -9.90 12.01 -2.98
N VAL A 165 -10.39 13.21 -2.63
CA VAL A 165 -11.82 13.54 -2.68
C VAL A 165 -12.33 13.53 -4.12
N SER A 166 -11.55 14.04 -5.08
CA SER A 166 -11.89 14.01 -6.50
C SER A 166 -12.07 12.59 -7.02
N TRP A 167 -11.20 11.64 -6.65
CA TRP A 167 -11.34 10.23 -7.00
C TRP A 167 -12.61 9.60 -6.42
N ILE A 168 -12.92 9.88 -5.15
CA ILE A 168 -14.14 9.38 -4.50
C ILE A 168 -15.39 9.97 -5.17
N CYS A 169 -15.37 11.28 -5.46
CA CYS A 169 -16.51 11.99 -6.03
C CYS A 169 -16.62 11.86 -7.57
N ARG A 170 -15.63 11.27 -8.25
CA ARG A 170 -15.58 11.21 -9.72
C ARG A 170 -16.87 10.71 -10.31
N SER A 171 -17.29 9.51 -9.95
CA SER A 171 -18.45 8.85 -10.54
C SER A 171 -19.79 9.55 -10.26
N PHE A 172 -19.88 10.34 -9.19
CA PHE A 172 -21.12 11.01 -8.80
C PHE A 172 -21.23 12.45 -9.30
N VAL A 173 -20.10 13.16 -9.41
CA VAL A 173 -20.06 14.59 -9.64
C VAL A 173 -19.20 14.95 -10.85
N LEU A 174 -17.92 14.57 -10.86
CA LEU A 174 -16.99 15.09 -11.86
C LEU A 174 -17.27 14.60 -13.26
N GLU A 175 -17.61 13.32 -13.43
CA GLU A 175 -17.91 12.73 -14.73
C GLU A 175 -19.18 13.32 -15.37
N LYS A 176 -20.14 13.79 -14.55
CA LYS A 176 -21.34 14.50 -15.02
C LYS A 176 -21.06 15.94 -15.42
N LEU A 177 -20.11 16.60 -14.75
CA LEU A 177 -19.75 17.99 -15.04
C LEU A 177 -18.74 18.09 -16.17
N ILE A 178 -17.79 17.16 -16.24
CA ILE A 178 -16.71 17.15 -17.23
C ILE A 178 -16.62 15.71 -17.79
N PRO A 179 -17.36 15.43 -18.88
CA PRO A 179 -17.34 14.12 -19.51
C PRO A 179 -15.93 13.72 -19.95
N GLY A 180 -15.52 12.49 -19.67
CA GLY A 180 -14.20 11.96 -20.03
C GLY A 180 -13.10 12.18 -18.99
N VAL A 181 -13.40 12.75 -17.82
CA VAL A 181 -12.46 12.79 -16.69
C VAL A 181 -12.33 11.40 -16.08
N ASP A 182 -11.11 10.87 -16.09
CA ASP A 182 -10.74 9.61 -15.42
C ASP A 182 -9.82 9.85 -14.21
N ASP A 183 -9.52 8.77 -13.49
CA ASP A 183 -8.67 8.82 -12.29
C ASP A 183 -7.23 9.25 -12.62
N THR A 184 -6.76 8.95 -13.84
CA THR A 184 -5.43 9.32 -14.34
C THR A 184 -5.32 10.83 -14.55
N ILE A 185 -6.34 11.44 -15.17
CA ILE A 185 -6.40 12.89 -15.40
C ILE A 185 -6.37 13.64 -14.07
N ILE A 186 -7.14 13.18 -13.07
CA ILE A 186 -7.16 13.77 -11.72
C ILE A 186 -5.77 13.70 -11.09
N ALA A 187 -5.10 12.53 -11.15
CA ALA A 187 -3.74 12.36 -10.62
C ALA A 187 -2.73 13.28 -11.32
N MET A 188 -2.78 13.35 -12.65
CA MET A 188 -1.88 14.19 -13.44
C MET A 188 -2.06 15.67 -13.13
N ILE A 189 -3.29 16.15 -13.00
CA ILE A 189 -3.57 17.53 -12.59
C ILE A 189 -2.96 17.79 -11.20
N GLY A 190 -3.17 16.90 -10.24
CA GLY A 190 -2.58 17.02 -8.90
C GLY A 190 -1.05 17.11 -8.94
N GLY A 191 -0.40 16.25 -9.73
CA GLY A 191 1.04 16.28 -9.94
C GLY A 191 1.52 17.59 -10.55
N VAL A 192 0.89 18.06 -11.64
CA VAL A 192 1.24 19.33 -12.29
C VAL A 192 1.06 20.51 -11.34
N VAL A 193 0.01 20.55 -10.56
CA VAL A 193 -0.23 21.61 -9.57
C VAL A 193 0.91 21.70 -8.56
N LEU A 194 1.47 20.58 -8.11
CA LEU A 194 2.63 20.58 -7.19
C LEU A 194 3.91 21.15 -7.82
N PHE A 195 4.08 21.06 -9.14
CA PHE A 195 5.17 21.75 -9.84
C PHE A 195 4.97 23.27 -9.93
N LEU A 196 3.71 23.72 -9.97
CA LEU A 196 3.37 25.15 -10.13
C LEU A 196 3.33 25.91 -8.81
N ILE A 197 3.02 25.24 -7.68
CA ILE A 197 2.95 25.90 -6.37
C ILE A 197 4.38 26.19 -5.86
N PRO A 198 4.73 27.47 -5.56
CA PRO A 198 6.04 27.81 -5.01
C PRO A 198 6.27 27.14 -3.65
N SER A 199 7.47 26.64 -3.39
CA SER A 199 7.82 25.99 -2.12
C SER A 199 7.76 26.93 -0.91
N GLY A 200 7.88 28.25 -1.12
CA GLY A 200 7.78 29.26 -0.07
C GLY A 200 8.95 29.27 0.93
N GLU A 201 9.93 28.41 0.75
CA GLU A 201 11.22 28.38 1.43
C GLU A 201 12.28 28.91 0.47
N ASP A 202 13.49 29.21 0.95
CA ASP A 202 14.60 29.80 0.14
C ASP A 202 14.99 29.01 -1.13
N LYS A 203 14.27 27.98 -1.47
CA LYS A 203 14.42 27.21 -2.71
C LYS A 203 13.60 27.87 -3.83
N LYS A 204 14.30 28.42 -4.82
CA LYS A 204 13.69 28.87 -6.06
C LYS A 204 13.09 27.66 -6.79
N GLY A 205 11.76 27.53 -6.83
CA GLY A 205 11.08 26.47 -7.57
C GLY A 205 9.73 26.06 -6.95
N GLY A 206 9.06 25.12 -7.60
CA GLY A 206 7.83 24.50 -7.11
C GLY A 206 8.08 23.57 -5.92
N ILE A 207 7.00 23.17 -5.25
CA ILE A 207 7.05 22.16 -4.16
C ILE A 207 7.64 20.86 -4.70
N LEU A 208 7.23 20.43 -5.89
CA LEU A 208 7.80 19.32 -6.62
C LEU A 208 8.78 19.86 -7.67
N SER A 209 9.96 19.29 -7.73
CA SER A 209 11.00 19.64 -8.71
C SER A 209 11.22 18.48 -9.71
N TRP A 210 11.81 18.81 -10.87
CA TRP A 210 12.16 17.76 -11.84
C TRP A 210 13.17 16.76 -11.29
N VAL A 211 14.04 17.20 -10.38
CA VAL A 211 14.99 16.32 -9.68
C VAL A 211 14.25 15.29 -8.82
N ASP A 212 13.11 15.64 -8.24
CA ASP A 212 12.30 14.71 -7.46
C ASP A 212 11.54 13.75 -8.38
N ALA A 213 11.08 14.20 -9.54
CA ALA A 213 10.46 13.34 -10.55
C ALA A 213 11.43 12.26 -11.08
N HIS A 214 12.73 12.55 -11.17
CA HIS A 214 13.74 11.54 -11.52
C HIS A 214 13.87 10.41 -10.49
N LYS A 215 13.45 10.63 -9.24
CA LYS A 215 13.47 9.62 -8.17
C LYS A 215 12.28 8.67 -8.22
N LEU A 216 11.31 8.92 -9.11
CA LEU A 216 10.21 7.97 -9.34
C LEU A 216 10.78 6.61 -9.75
N PRO A 217 10.14 5.52 -9.33
CA PRO A 217 10.60 4.17 -9.62
C PRO A 217 10.30 3.77 -11.08
N TRP A 218 10.97 4.41 -12.03
CA TRP A 218 10.79 4.19 -13.49
C TRP A 218 10.94 2.73 -13.90
N GLY A 219 11.76 1.94 -13.13
CA GLY A 219 11.91 0.51 -13.34
C GLY A 219 10.58 -0.25 -13.20
N ILE A 220 9.69 0.19 -12.34
CA ILE A 220 8.35 -0.42 -12.17
C ILE A 220 7.52 -0.21 -13.44
N ILE A 221 7.52 1.00 -13.99
CA ILE A 221 6.78 1.33 -15.22
C ILE A 221 7.29 0.49 -16.39
N LEU A 222 8.61 0.35 -16.52
CA LEU A 222 9.23 -0.48 -17.56
C LEU A 222 8.93 -1.97 -17.37
N LEU A 223 8.95 -2.45 -16.11
CA LEU A 223 8.61 -3.85 -15.79
C LEU A 223 7.17 -4.18 -16.18
N PHE A 224 6.23 -3.31 -15.82
CA PHE A 224 4.82 -3.51 -16.19
C PHE A 224 4.59 -3.40 -17.69
N GLY A 225 5.16 -2.38 -18.35
CA GLY A 225 5.08 -2.24 -19.79
C GLY A 225 5.65 -3.46 -20.52
N GLY A 226 6.79 -3.97 -20.07
CA GLY A 226 7.39 -5.20 -20.58
C GLY A 226 6.51 -6.44 -20.33
N GLY A 227 5.90 -6.54 -19.14
CA GLY A 227 4.97 -7.63 -18.80
C GLY A 227 3.72 -7.61 -19.68
N MET A 228 3.13 -6.45 -19.92
CA MET A 228 1.97 -6.30 -20.82
C MET A 228 2.33 -6.65 -22.27
N ALA A 229 3.48 -6.17 -22.75
CA ALA A 229 3.96 -6.51 -24.09
C ALA A 229 4.23 -8.03 -24.26
N LEU A 230 4.72 -8.68 -23.21
CA LEU A 230 4.92 -10.13 -23.19
C LEU A 230 3.57 -10.88 -23.18
N ALA A 231 2.59 -10.40 -22.41
CA ALA A 231 1.24 -10.98 -22.39
C ALA A 231 0.58 -10.88 -23.77
N GLU A 232 0.67 -9.73 -24.44
CA GLU A 232 0.20 -9.53 -25.81
C GLU A 232 0.90 -10.48 -26.81
N ALA A 233 2.21 -10.67 -26.64
CA ALA A 233 2.97 -11.62 -27.47
C ALA A 233 2.51 -13.08 -27.25
N PHE A 234 2.16 -13.46 -26.01
CA PHE A 234 1.60 -14.80 -25.72
C PHE A 234 0.22 -15.00 -26.36
N GLU A 235 -0.61 -13.97 -26.37
CA GLU A 235 -1.93 -14.03 -26.98
C GLU A 235 -1.82 -14.08 -28.51
N SER A 236 -1.07 -13.18 -29.11
CA SER A 236 -0.90 -13.08 -30.57
C SER A 236 -0.17 -14.30 -31.18
N SER A 237 0.75 -14.93 -30.44
CA SER A 237 1.43 -16.17 -30.88
C SER A 237 0.59 -17.43 -30.72
N GLY A 238 -0.58 -17.36 -30.08
CA GLY A 238 -1.41 -18.52 -29.77
C GLY A 238 -0.88 -19.38 -28.61
N LEU A 239 0.21 -18.95 -27.93
CA LEU A 239 0.80 -19.70 -26.81
C LEU A 239 -0.18 -19.78 -25.64
N ALA A 240 -0.91 -18.69 -25.34
CA ALA A 240 -1.93 -18.69 -24.30
C ALA A 240 -3.03 -19.71 -24.58
N THR A 241 -3.50 -19.81 -25.83
CA THR A 241 -4.48 -20.80 -26.28
C THR A 241 -3.94 -22.22 -26.18
N TRP A 242 -2.68 -22.44 -26.54
CA TRP A 242 -2.03 -23.75 -26.45
C TRP A 242 -1.90 -24.22 -25.00
N ILE A 243 -1.47 -23.36 -24.09
CA ILE A 243 -1.41 -23.63 -22.65
C ILE A 243 -2.82 -23.96 -22.14
N GLY A 244 -3.83 -23.12 -22.45
CA GLY A 244 -5.21 -23.31 -22.04
C GLY A 244 -5.78 -24.66 -22.54
N SER A 245 -5.53 -25.03 -23.79
CA SER A 245 -5.98 -26.32 -24.34
C SER A 245 -5.30 -27.52 -23.67
N SER A 246 -4.04 -27.36 -23.25
CA SER A 246 -3.32 -28.42 -22.53
C SER A 246 -3.87 -28.59 -21.09
N MET A 247 -4.58 -27.60 -20.57
CA MET A 247 -5.20 -27.61 -19.23
C MET A 247 -6.67 -28.06 -19.24
N THR A 248 -7.24 -28.41 -20.39
CA THR A 248 -8.65 -28.84 -20.50
C THR A 248 -8.99 -30.06 -19.63
N GLY A 249 -8.01 -30.93 -19.33
CA GLY A 249 -8.17 -32.04 -18.37
C GLY A 249 -8.49 -31.59 -16.93
N LEU A 250 -8.22 -30.33 -16.56
CA LEU A 250 -8.52 -29.77 -15.26
C LEU A 250 -10.00 -29.33 -15.12
N SER A 251 -10.76 -29.28 -16.20
CA SER A 251 -12.20 -28.96 -16.17
C SER A 251 -13.03 -29.91 -15.31
N VAL A 252 -12.52 -31.13 -15.07
CA VAL A 252 -13.11 -32.13 -14.17
C VAL A 252 -13.07 -31.70 -12.71
N LEU A 253 -12.16 -30.79 -12.32
CA LEU A 253 -11.93 -30.41 -10.93
C LEU A 253 -12.92 -29.35 -10.40
N GLY A 254 -13.78 -28.80 -11.23
CA GLY A 254 -14.68 -27.70 -10.86
C GLY A 254 -13.94 -26.34 -10.70
N THR A 255 -14.65 -25.26 -10.97
CA THR A 255 -14.10 -23.90 -11.02
C THR A 255 -13.35 -23.49 -9.75
N PHE A 256 -13.89 -23.86 -8.57
CA PHE A 256 -13.26 -23.51 -7.29
C PHE A 256 -11.86 -24.12 -7.12
N MET A 257 -11.70 -25.40 -7.46
CA MET A 257 -10.41 -26.10 -7.38
C MET A 257 -9.39 -25.56 -8.37
N VAL A 258 -9.84 -25.19 -9.57
CA VAL A 258 -8.95 -24.55 -10.59
C VAL A 258 -8.46 -23.21 -10.07
N ILE A 259 -9.34 -22.37 -9.54
CA ILE A 259 -8.96 -21.08 -8.94
C ILE A 259 -7.98 -21.28 -7.78
N LEU A 260 -8.26 -22.22 -6.88
CA LEU A 260 -7.40 -22.51 -5.74
C LEU A 260 -6.01 -22.96 -6.19
N MET A 261 -5.93 -23.81 -7.21
CA MET A 261 -4.66 -24.30 -7.76
C MET A 261 -3.86 -23.15 -8.41
N VAL A 262 -4.52 -22.31 -9.22
CA VAL A 262 -3.85 -21.15 -9.84
C VAL A 262 -3.32 -20.19 -8.77
N VAL A 263 -4.13 -19.87 -7.77
CA VAL A 263 -3.72 -18.99 -6.65
C VAL A 263 -2.53 -19.62 -5.90
N ALA A 264 -2.56 -20.91 -5.61
CA ALA A 264 -1.46 -21.59 -4.93
C ALA A 264 -0.17 -21.58 -5.76
N ILE A 265 -0.25 -21.84 -7.07
CA ILE A 265 0.91 -21.82 -7.98
C ILE A 265 1.49 -20.40 -8.04
N VAL A 266 0.65 -19.38 -8.23
CA VAL A 266 1.11 -17.98 -8.30
C VAL A 266 1.76 -17.56 -6.98
N ASN A 267 1.14 -17.85 -5.83
CA ASN A 267 1.74 -17.55 -4.52
C ASN A 267 3.09 -18.25 -4.33
N PHE A 268 3.21 -19.51 -4.76
CA PHE A 268 4.47 -20.22 -4.66
C PHE A 268 5.55 -19.63 -5.58
N LEU A 269 5.16 -19.21 -6.80
CA LEU A 269 6.07 -18.56 -7.74
C LEU A 269 6.56 -17.21 -7.23
N THR A 270 5.74 -16.44 -6.51
CA THR A 270 6.14 -15.13 -5.96
C THR A 270 7.19 -15.24 -4.87
N GLU A 271 7.38 -16.41 -4.24
CA GLU A 271 8.50 -16.64 -3.31
C GLU A 271 9.88 -16.68 -4.02
N PHE A 272 9.90 -16.99 -5.31
CA PHE A 272 11.12 -17.01 -6.13
C PHE A 272 11.30 -15.77 -7.00
N THR A 273 10.24 -15.02 -7.21
CA THR A 273 10.22 -13.83 -8.05
C THR A 273 9.81 -12.61 -7.23
N SER A 274 9.98 -11.42 -7.77
CA SER A 274 9.46 -10.21 -7.14
C SER A 274 7.92 -10.19 -7.14
N ASN A 275 7.32 -9.63 -6.11
CA ASN A 275 5.88 -9.31 -6.07
C ASN A 275 5.51 -8.12 -7.00
N LEU A 276 6.51 -7.58 -7.67
CA LEU A 276 6.38 -6.50 -8.64
C LEU A 276 6.29 -7.07 -10.04
#